data_69a01baa4a3d4255f6c9c08f7f276ee2
#
_entry.id   69a01baa4a3d4255f6c9c08f7f276ee2
#
_cell.length_a   1.000
_cell.length_b   1.000
_cell.length_c   1.000
_cell.angle_alpha   90.00
_cell.angle_beta   90.00
_cell.angle_gamma   90.00
#
_symmetry.space_group_name_H-M   'P 1'
#
loop_
_entity.id
_entity.type
_entity.pdbx_description
1 polymer ?
#
loop_
_entity_poly.entity_id
_entity_poly.type
_entity_poly.pdbx_seq_one_letter_code
_entity_poly.pdbx_strand_id
1 'polypeptide(L)'
;LVKQWANNQTVDEADWLIGAGLFTSAVQGKAIRSMSAPGTAYADPNIGADPQPATMDKYVNTTDDYGGVHINSGIPNHAFYLAAKAIGGYAWQKAGLIWYRVLNGSLSPSANFQDMANATTIVAGSLFGQNSAEQQAVENAWNTVGVPPTASQFRALSAPPKPPKPPEPGDKAA
;
A
#
# COMPACT_ATOMS: atom_id res chain seq x y z
N LEU A 1 8.83 1.36 -0.09
CA LEU A 1 9.47 0.69 -1.24
C LEU A 1 10.88 1.21 -1.49
N VAL A 2 11.10 2.53 -1.69
CA VAL A 2 12.44 3.12 -2.03
C VAL A 2 13.47 2.78 -0.95
N LYS A 3 13.15 2.97 0.34
CA LYS A 3 14.03 2.62 1.46
C LYS A 3 14.40 1.13 1.45
N GLN A 4 13.45 0.26 1.25
CA GLN A 4 13.67 -1.19 1.20
C GLN A 4 14.57 -1.57 0.01
N TRP A 5 14.30 -0.98 -1.16
CA TRP A 5 15.13 -1.18 -2.35
C TRP A 5 16.57 -0.70 -2.13
N ALA A 6 16.76 0.50 -1.60
CA ALA A 6 18.08 1.08 -1.34
C ALA A 6 18.91 0.25 -0.34
N ASN A 7 18.25 -0.42 0.61
CA ASN A 7 18.90 -1.29 1.60
C ASN A 7 18.85 -2.78 1.23
N ASN A 8 18.34 -3.12 0.05
CA ASN A 8 18.15 -4.49 -0.43
C ASN A 8 17.41 -5.41 0.56
N GLN A 9 16.37 -4.87 1.23
CA GLN A 9 15.63 -5.56 2.28
C GLN A 9 14.45 -6.33 1.71
N THR A 10 14.32 -7.59 2.07
CA THR A 10 13.11 -8.39 1.87
C THR A 10 11.95 -7.85 2.73
N VAL A 11 10.74 -8.36 2.48
CA VAL A 11 9.56 -8.01 3.29
C VAL A 11 9.72 -8.38 4.77
N ASP A 12 10.57 -9.36 5.07
CA ASP A 12 10.83 -9.83 6.43
C ASP A 12 11.89 -9.00 7.17
N GLU A 13 12.83 -8.45 6.44
CA GLU A 13 13.91 -7.61 6.99
C GLU A 13 13.51 -6.14 7.13
N ALA A 14 12.49 -5.70 6.39
CA ALA A 14 12.03 -4.31 6.40
C ALA A 14 11.33 -3.96 7.72
N ASP A 15 11.59 -2.74 8.20
CA ASP A 15 10.96 -2.22 9.43
C ASP A 15 9.53 -1.72 9.23
N TRP A 16 9.10 -1.51 7.99
CA TRP A 16 7.79 -0.99 7.59
C TRP A 16 7.43 0.36 8.23
N LEU A 17 8.44 1.13 8.60
CA LEU A 17 8.30 2.45 9.20
C LEU A 17 8.50 3.55 8.14
N ILE A 18 7.71 4.61 8.24
CA ILE A 18 7.82 5.83 7.45
C ILE A 18 8.25 6.95 8.38
N GLY A 19 9.36 7.62 8.04
CA GLY A 19 9.92 8.69 8.85
C GLY A 19 10.64 8.20 10.11
N ALA A 20 11.18 6.98 10.09
CA ALA A 20 12.06 6.50 11.15
C ALA A 20 13.30 7.39 11.28
N GLY A 21 13.66 7.76 12.51
CA GLY A 21 14.81 8.62 12.79
C GLY A 21 14.56 10.12 12.61
N LEU A 22 13.34 10.56 12.29
CA LEU A 22 12.99 11.99 12.21
C LEU A 22 12.69 12.61 13.58
N PHE A 23 12.29 11.83 14.55
CA PHE A 23 12.05 12.33 15.89
C PHE A 23 13.37 12.50 16.66
N THR A 24 13.42 13.57 17.46
CA THR A 24 14.50 13.74 18.45
C THR A 24 14.31 12.74 19.59
N SER A 25 15.33 12.55 20.43
CA SER A 25 15.26 11.70 21.62
C SER A 25 14.25 12.16 22.66
N ALA A 26 13.72 13.39 22.55
CA ALA A 26 12.68 13.93 23.42
C ALA A 26 11.28 13.41 23.08
N VAL A 27 11.06 12.85 21.87
CA VAL A 27 9.76 12.37 21.40
C VAL A 27 9.65 10.87 21.63
N GLN A 28 8.55 10.45 22.28
CA GLN A 28 8.24 9.04 22.50
C GLN A 28 7.62 8.41 21.22
N GLY A 29 8.48 7.94 20.31
CA GLY A 29 8.04 7.36 19.05
C GLY A 29 9.18 6.79 18.23
N LYS A 30 8.85 5.89 17.33
CA LYS A 30 9.80 5.22 16.41
C LYS A 30 9.85 5.86 15.04
N ALA A 31 8.71 6.41 14.60
CA ALA A 31 8.51 6.94 13.25
C ALA A 31 7.23 7.78 13.18
N ILE A 32 7.02 8.47 12.07
CA ILE A 32 5.77 9.21 11.81
C ILE A 32 4.60 8.24 11.58
N ARG A 33 4.86 7.11 10.89
CA ARG A 33 3.84 6.07 10.56
C ARG A 33 4.43 4.68 10.63
N SER A 34 3.57 3.70 10.95
CA SER A 34 3.88 2.27 10.83
C SER A 34 2.90 1.62 9.85
N MET A 35 3.40 1.02 8.78
CA MET A 35 2.55 0.29 7.83
C MET A 35 2.16 -1.09 8.38
N SER A 36 3.03 -1.69 9.21
CA SER A 36 2.77 -3.00 9.83
C SER A 36 1.80 -2.94 11.01
N ALA A 37 1.75 -1.80 11.70
CA ALA A 37 0.90 -1.58 12.87
C ALA A 37 0.46 -0.11 12.94
N PRO A 38 -0.47 0.34 12.06
CA PRO A 38 -0.99 1.70 12.13
C PRO A 38 -1.55 2.03 13.52
N GLY A 39 -1.33 3.26 13.98
CA GLY A 39 -1.71 3.70 15.31
C GLY A 39 -0.68 3.42 16.41
N THR A 40 0.51 2.90 16.05
CA THR A 40 1.54 2.54 17.04
C THR A 40 2.90 3.21 16.81
N ALA A 41 3.01 4.09 15.83
CA ALA A 41 4.30 4.68 15.46
C ALA A 41 4.86 5.60 16.56
N TYR A 42 3.99 6.30 17.27
CA TYR A 42 4.36 7.16 18.41
C TYR A 42 3.20 7.30 19.40
N ALA A 43 3.55 7.58 20.66
CA ALA A 43 2.63 8.01 21.72
C ALA A 43 3.40 8.94 22.67
N ASP A 44 3.20 10.24 22.51
CA ASP A 44 4.02 11.28 23.16
C ASP A 44 3.13 12.34 23.81
N PRO A 45 3.45 12.80 25.03
CA PRO A 45 2.62 13.79 25.73
C PRO A 45 2.45 15.14 25.01
N ASN A 46 3.41 15.53 24.17
CA ASN A 46 3.42 16.85 23.51
C ASN A 46 2.79 16.83 22.12
N ILE A 47 2.95 15.71 21.37
CA ILE A 47 2.46 15.61 20.00
C ILE A 47 1.28 14.63 19.84
N GLY A 48 0.85 13.98 20.94
CA GLY A 48 -0.23 13.01 20.93
C GLY A 48 0.18 11.61 20.50
N ALA A 49 -0.80 10.81 20.08
CA ALA A 49 -0.59 9.45 19.60
C ALA A 49 -0.84 9.37 18.09
N ASP A 50 -0.22 8.37 17.44
CA ASP A 50 -0.47 8.06 16.02
C ASP A 50 -1.97 7.79 15.80
N PRO A 51 -2.70 8.65 15.04
CA PRO A 51 -4.14 8.55 14.91
C PRO A 51 -4.61 7.53 13.88
N GLN A 52 -3.69 6.83 13.19
CA GLN A 52 -4.05 5.99 12.06
C GLN A 52 -4.74 4.68 12.47
N PRO A 53 -5.97 4.41 11.99
CA PRO A 53 -6.59 3.10 12.15
C PRO A 53 -5.94 2.06 11.24
N ALA A 54 -5.87 0.81 11.72
CA ALA A 54 -5.38 -0.32 10.95
C ALA A 54 -6.48 -0.98 10.10
N THR A 55 -7.75 -0.79 10.46
CA THR A 55 -8.91 -1.52 9.91
C THR A 55 -10.15 -0.62 9.83
N MET A 56 -11.11 -0.98 8.98
CA MET A 56 -12.32 -0.20 8.69
C MET A 56 -13.27 -0.06 9.89
N ASP A 57 -13.28 -0.98 10.82
CA ASP A 57 -14.08 -0.88 12.06
C ASP A 57 -13.67 0.31 12.94
N LYS A 58 -12.45 0.81 12.72
CA LYS A 58 -11.91 2.00 13.40
C LYS A 58 -11.79 3.22 12.50
N TYR A 59 -12.44 3.20 11.34
CA TYR A 59 -12.45 4.33 10.42
C TYR A 59 -12.93 5.61 11.12
N VAL A 60 -12.19 6.70 10.95
CA VAL A 60 -12.52 8.00 11.53
C VAL A 60 -13.36 8.80 10.54
N ASN A 61 -14.65 8.97 10.87
CA ASN A 61 -15.55 9.81 10.10
C ASN A 61 -15.42 11.27 10.59
N THR A 62 -14.81 12.12 9.77
CA THR A 62 -14.57 13.54 10.10
C THR A 62 -14.67 14.39 8.83
N THR A 63 -14.97 15.67 9.01
CA THR A 63 -14.86 16.68 7.95
C THR A 63 -13.49 17.35 7.90
N ASP A 64 -12.72 17.22 8.96
CA ASP A 64 -11.36 17.72 9.03
C ASP A 64 -10.44 16.88 8.15
N ASP A 65 -9.25 17.42 7.83
CA ASP A 65 -8.23 16.70 7.07
C ASP A 65 -8.80 16.16 5.74
N TYR A 66 -9.63 16.94 5.05
CA TYR A 66 -10.30 16.55 3.80
C TYR A 66 -11.06 15.22 3.88
N GLY A 67 -11.78 15.00 4.99
CA GLY A 67 -12.45 13.72 5.28
C GLY A 67 -11.54 12.69 5.95
N GLY A 68 -10.48 13.13 6.64
CA GLY A 68 -9.57 12.27 7.39
C GLY A 68 -8.59 11.48 6.52
N VAL A 69 -8.18 12.02 5.35
CA VAL A 69 -7.33 11.29 4.40
C VAL A 69 -5.99 10.87 4.98
N HIS A 70 -5.32 11.73 5.77
CA HIS A 70 -4.05 11.38 6.41
C HIS A 70 -4.22 10.45 7.62
N ILE A 71 -5.40 10.47 8.25
CA ILE A 71 -5.74 9.56 9.35
C ILE A 71 -6.06 8.18 8.78
N ASN A 72 -7.06 8.10 7.91
CA ASN A 72 -7.58 6.83 7.40
C ASN A 72 -6.65 6.13 6.40
N SER A 73 -5.60 6.80 5.93
CA SER A 73 -4.56 6.17 5.08
C SER A 73 -3.83 5.00 5.75
N GLY A 74 -3.95 4.85 7.08
CA GLY A 74 -3.46 3.67 7.79
C GLY A 74 -4.06 2.37 7.27
N ILE A 75 -5.34 2.37 6.88
CA ILE A 75 -6.06 1.19 6.39
C ILE A 75 -5.46 0.64 5.08
N PRO A 76 -5.34 1.41 3.98
CA PRO A 76 -4.72 0.92 2.75
C PRO A 76 -3.21 0.67 2.90
N ASN A 77 -2.51 1.39 3.79
CA ASN A 77 -1.11 1.10 4.11
C ASN A 77 -0.96 -0.28 4.75
N HIS A 78 -1.86 -0.63 5.67
CA HIS A 78 -1.87 -1.93 6.31
C HIS A 78 -2.22 -3.05 5.31
N ALA A 79 -3.19 -2.82 4.43
CA ALA A 79 -3.51 -3.77 3.35
C ALA A 79 -2.28 -4.04 2.46
N PHE A 80 -1.53 -2.99 2.06
CA PHE A 80 -0.30 -3.16 1.30
C PHE A 80 0.74 -4.01 2.06
N TYR A 81 0.97 -3.71 3.34
CA TYR A 81 1.88 -4.47 4.18
C TYR A 81 1.51 -5.95 4.23
N LEU A 82 0.24 -6.26 4.53
CA LEU A 82 -0.26 -7.63 4.62
C LEU A 82 -0.10 -8.39 3.30
N ALA A 83 -0.46 -7.76 2.17
CA ALA A 83 -0.28 -8.34 0.85
C ALA A 83 1.20 -8.61 0.54
N ALA A 84 2.07 -7.62 0.79
CA ALA A 84 3.50 -7.76 0.56
C ALA A 84 4.12 -8.88 1.40
N LYS A 85 3.75 -8.99 2.68
CA LYS A 85 4.20 -10.06 3.58
C LYS A 85 3.75 -11.44 3.12
N ALA A 86 2.50 -11.57 2.67
CA ALA A 86 1.95 -12.83 2.19
C ALA A 86 2.57 -13.27 0.85
N ILE A 87 2.89 -12.33 -0.04
CA ILE A 87 3.56 -12.59 -1.32
C ILE A 87 5.03 -12.96 -1.10
N GLY A 88 5.69 -12.35 -0.11
CA GLY A 88 7.09 -12.60 0.21
C GLY A 88 8.09 -11.92 -0.72
N GLY A 89 9.36 -12.21 -0.53
CA GLY A 89 10.46 -11.68 -1.33
C GLY A 89 10.66 -10.17 -1.16
N TYR A 90 10.78 -9.46 -2.25
CA TYR A 90 10.97 -8.01 -2.25
C TYR A 90 9.66 -7.28 -2.57
N ALA A 91 9.23 -6.39 -1.69
CA ALA A 91 7.94 -5.69 -1.83
C ALA A 91 7.80 -4.91 -3.15
N TRP A 92 8.90 -4.40 -3.71
CA TRP A 92 8.86 -3.64 -4.96
C TRP A 92 8.68 -4.49 -6.22
N GLN A 93 8.93 -5.81 -6.17
CA GLN A 93 8.86 -6.68 -7.34
C GLN A 93 7.44 -7.08 -7.70
N LYS A 94 6.63 -7.53 -6.73
CA LYS A 94 5.28 -8.03 -6.96
C LYS A 94 4.21 -7.13 -6.34
N ALA A 95 4.17 -6.97 -5.04
CA ALA A 95 3.18 -6.12 -4.37
C ALA A 95 3.27 -4.67 -4.86
N GLY A 96 4.47 -4.12 -4.94
CA GLY A 96 4.72 -2.77 -5.46
C GLY A 96 4.33 -2.61 -6.92
N LEU A 97 4.56 -3.64 -7.76
CA LEU A 97 4.13 -3.62 -9.15
C LEU A 97 2.60 -3.59 -9.28
N ILE A 98 1.87 -4.36 -8.47
CA ILE A 98 0.41 -4.36 -8.45
C ILE A 98 -0.11 -2.95 -8.13
N TRP A 99 0.33 -2.36 -7.02
CA TRP A 99 -0.10 -1.03 -6.59
C TRP A 99 0.28 0.06 -7.60
N TYR A 100 1.51 0.02 -8.12
CA TYR A 100 1.98 0.95 -9.14
C TYR A 100 1.11 0.92 -10.40
N ARG A 101 0.74 -0.27 -10.88
CA ARG A 101 -0.13 -0.43 -12.05
C ARG A 101 -1.52 0.17 -11.82
N VAL A 102 -2.09 -0.03 -10.64
CA VAL A 102 -3.40 0.54 -10.28
C VAL A 102 -3.32 2.06 -10.24
N LEU A 103 -2.33 2.63 -9.58
CA LEU A 103 -2.16 4.10 -9.47
C LEU A 103 -1.95 4.78 -10.82
N ASN A 104 -1.28 4.13 -11.76
CA ASN A 104 -0.99 4.70 -13.08
C ASN A 104 -2.03 4.36 -14.16
N GLY A 105 -2.99 3.51 -13.89
CA GLY A 105 -3.85 2.98 -14.96
C GLY A 105 -5.34 3.18 -14.79
N SER A 106 -5.88 2.96 -13.63
CA SER A 106 -7.33 2.71 -13.51
C SER A 106 -7.99 3.37 -12.32
N LEU A 107 -7.25 4.04 -11.46
CA LEU A 107 -7.84 4.64 -10.28
C LEU A 107 -8.29 6.07 -10.56
N SER A 108 -9.58 6.35 -10.32
CA SER A 108 -10.12 7.71 -10.38
C SER A 108 -9.54 8.58 -9.25
N PRO A 109 -9.37 9.90 -9.45
CA PRO A 109 -9.04 10.82 -8.36
C PRO A 109 -10.06 10.82 -7.20
N SER A 110 -11.29 10.37 -7.45
CA SER A 110 -12.36 10.23 -6.46
C SER A 110 -12.53 8.78 -5.93
N ALA A 111 -11.58 7.90 -6.23
CA ALA A 111 -11.65 6.50 -5.80
C ALA A 111 -11.64 6.37 -4.28
N ASN A 112 -12.46 5.46 -3.78
CA ASN A 112 -12.50 5.06 -2.38
C ASN A 112 -11.69 3.77 -2.12
N PHE A 113 -11.68 3.29 -0.88
CA PHE A 113 -10.94 2.07 -0.52
C PHE A 113 -11.48 0.82 -1.22
N GLN A 114 -12.79 0.75 -1.48
CA GLN A 114 -13.39 -0.37 -2.21
C GLN A 114 -12.92 -0.41 -3.67
N ASP A 115 -12.79 0.75 -4.31
CA ASP A 115 -12.27 0.85 -5.67
C ASP A 115 -10.81 0.39 -5.73
N MET A 116 -10.00 0.78 -4.74
CA MET A 116 -8.60 0.35 -4.63
C MET A 116 -8.47 -1.15 -4.38
N ALA A 117 -9.32 -1.71 -3.50
CA ALA A 117 -9.34 -3.15 -3.21
C ALA A 117 -9.69 -3.96 -4.47
N ASN A 118 -10.73 -3.55 -5.17
CA ASN A 118 -11.15 -4.19 -6.41
C ASN A 118 -10.06 -4.09 -7.48
N ALA A 119 -9.52 -2.89 -7.71
CA ALA A 119 -8.51 -2.66 -8.74
C ALA A 119 -7.21 -3.44 -8.49
N THR A 120 -6.71 -3.47 -7.25
CA THR A 120 -5.50 -4.23 -6.92
C THR A 120 -5.68 -5.74 -7.06
N THR A 121 -6.85 -6.26 -6.71
CA THR A 121 -7.20 -7.68 -6.89
C THR A 121 -7.25 -8.07 -8.38
N ILE A 122 -7.87 -7.22 -9.23
CA ILE A 122 -7.92 -7.43 -10.68
C ILE A 122 -6.52 -7.42 -11.29
N VAL A 123 -5.73 -6.41 -10.95
CA VAL A 123 -4.38 -6.26 -11.48
C VAL A 123 -3.49 -7.42 -11.04
N ALA A 124 -3.62 -7.91 -9.80
CA ALA A 124 -2.91 -9.09 -9.34
C ALA A 124 -3.26 -10.33 -10.19
N GLY A 125 -4.56 -10.58 -10.42
CA GLY A 125 -5.01 -11.69 -11.29
C GLY A 125 -4.57 -11.53 -12.75
N SER A 126 -4.50 -10.30 -13.26
CA SER A 126 -4.02 -10.03 -14.63
C SER A 126 -2.52 -10.25 -14.79
N LEU A 127 -1.72 -9.90 -13.78
CA LEU A 127 -0.26 -10.01 -13.82
C LEU A 127 0.26 -11.42 -13.53
N PHE A 128 -0.38 -12.13 -12.59
CA PHE A 128 0.14 -13.39 -12.04
C PHE A 128 -0.77 -14.59 -12.31
N GLY A 129 -1.94 -14.36 -12.89
CA GLY A 129 -2.95 -15.38 -13.18
C GLY A 129 -4.14 -15.30 -12.21
N GLN A 130 -5.32 -15.68 -12.72
CA GLN A 130 -6.54 -15.77 -11.90
C GLN A 130 -6.37 -16.85 -10.82
N ASN A 131 -6.77 -16.52 -9.61
CA ASN A 131 -6.60 -17.38 -8.41
C ASN A 131 -5.14 -17.69 -8.05
N SER A 132 -4.17 -16.91 -8.57
CA SER A 132 -2.76 -17.03 -8.17
C SER A 132 -2.57 -16.74 -6.67
N ALA A 133 -1.46 -17.19 -6.11
CA ALA A 133 -1.10 -16.89 -4.72
C ALA A 133 -1.00 -15.39 -4.47
N GLU A 134 -0.54 -14.62 -5.45
CA GLU A 134 -0.45 -13.17 -5.38
C GLU A 134 -1.83 -12.51 -5.34
N GLN A 135 -2.78 -12.97 -6.15
CA GLN A 135 -4.16 -12.46 -6.12
C GLN A 135 -4.83 -12.77 -4.79
N GLN A 136 -4.72 -14.01 -4.33
CA GLN A 136 -5.27 -14.42 -3.03
C GLN A 136 -4.66 -13.64 -1.86
N ALA A 137 -3.35 -13.37 -1.91
CA ALA A 137 -2.67 -12.53 -0.90
C ALA A 137 -3.25 -11.11 -0.84
N VAL A 138 -3.52 -10.51 -2.00
CA VAL A 138 -4.16 -9.18 -2.09
C VAL A 138 -5.58 -9.22 -1.55
N GLU A 139 -6.40 -10.18 -1.97
CA GLU A 139 -7.77 -10.35 -1.49
C GLU A 139 -7.82 -10.54 0.04
N ASN A 140 -7.00 -11.42 0.58
CA ASN A 140 -6.93 -11.68 2.01
C ASN A 140 -6.47 -10.45 2.81
N ALA A 141 -5.54 -9.68 2.26
CA ALA A 141 -5.08 -8.44 2.88
C ALA A 141 -6.23 -7.41 3.01
N TRP A 142 -7.00 -7.21 1.95
CA TRP A 142 -8.14 -6.31 1.96
C TRP A 142 -9.29 -6.83 2.84
N ASN A 143 -9.55 -8.13 2.84
CA ASN A 143 -10.49 -8.75 3.77
C ASN A 143 -10.09 -8.49 5.23
N THR A 144 -8.80 -8.63 5.54
CA THR A 144 -8.28 -8.44 6.90
C THR A 144 -8.46 -7.01 7.40
N VAL A 145 -8.30 -6.01 6.54
CA VAL A 145 -8.53 -4.61 6.93
C VAL A 145 -10.00 -4.17 6.85
N GLY A 146 -10.91 -5.09 6.51
CA GLY A 146 -12.35 -4.82 6.49
C GLY A 146 -12.86 -4.17 5.20
N VAL A 147 -12.15 -4.32 4.08
CA VAL A 147 -12.57 -3.85 2.74
C VAL A 147 -12.59 -5.05 1.76
N PRO A 148 -13.52 -5.99 1.90
CA PRO A 148 -13.55 -7.16 1.05
C PRO A 148 -13.74 -6.78 -0.42
N PRO A 149 -12.87 -7.25 -1.34
CA PRO A 149 -13.07 -7.02 -2.76
C PRO A 149 -14.37 -7.63 -3.25
N THR A 150 -15.15 -6.89 -4.06
CA THR A 150 -16.42 -7.37 -4.58
C THR A 150 -16.23 -7.99 -5.96
N ALA A 151 -16.36 -9.30 -6.06
CA ALA A 151 -16.11 -10.10 -7.27
C ALA A 151 -17.05 -9.79 -8.47
N SER A 152 -18.13 -9.04 -8.28
CA SER A 152 -19.23 -8.95 -9.25
C SER A 152 -19.11 -7.84 -10.30
N GLN A 153 -18.04 -7.08 -10.36
CA GLN A 153 -17.89 -5.97 -11.32
C GLN A 153 -16.61 -6.02 -12.20
N PHE A 154 -16.02 -7.18 -12.34
CA PHE A 154 -14.84 -7.33 -13.19
C PHE A 154 -15.19 -7.39 -14.68
N ARG A 155 -15.67 -6.28 -15.21
CA ARG A 155 -15.49 -6.04 -16.64
C ARG A 155 -14.00 -5.87 -16.87
N ALA A 156 -13.43 -6.68 -17.76
CA ALA A 156 -12.02 -6.63 -18.13
C ALA A 156 -11.59 -5.17 -18.33
N LEU A 157 -10.79 -4.65 -17.40
CA LEU A 157 -10.06 -3.44 -17.63
C LEU A 157 -9.21 -3.70 -18.87
N SER A 158 -9.39 -2.88 -19.91
CA SER A 158 -8.55 -2.92 -21.10
C SER A 158 -7.10 -3.01 -20.67
N ALA A 159 -6.35 -3.92 -21.29
CA ALA A 159 -4.97 -4.19 -20.92
C ALA A 159 -4.21 -2.88 -20.68
N PRO A 160 -3.50 -2.72 -19.55
CA PRO A 160 -2.76 -1.50 -19.29
C PRO A 160 -1.79 -1.23 -20.44
N PRO A 161 -1.53 0.03 -20.79
CA PRO A 161 -0.59 0.37 -21.86
C PRO A 161 0.74 -0.38 -21.61
N LYS A 162 1.26 -0.97 -22.68
CA LYS A 162 2.54 -1.68 -22.64
C LYS A 162 3.59 -0.75 -22.04
N PRO A 163 4.38 -1.20 -21.03
CA PRO A 163 5.41 -0.35 -20.47
C PRO A 163 6.33 0.17 -21.59
N PRO A 164 6.82 1.40 -21.51
CA PRO A 164 7.81 1.88 -22.46
C PRO A 164 8.97 0.91 -22.48
N LYS A 165 9.44 0.58 -23.68
CA LYS A 165 10.61 -0.28 -23.87
C LYS A 165 11.79 0.36 -23.10
N PRO A 166 12.55 -0.37 -22.30
CA PRO A 166 13.76 0.18 -21.70
C PRO A 166 14.64 0.78 -22.80
N PRO A 167 15.32 1.92 -22.52
CA PRO A 167 16.26 2.47 -23.48
C PRO A 167 17.30 1.39 -23.84
N GLU A 168 17.58 1.23 -25.11
CA GLU A 168 18.60 0.28 -25.55
C GLU A 168 19.97 0.77 -25.08
N PRO A 169 20.90 -0.14 -24.73
CA PRO A 169 22.24 0.27 -24.34
C PRO A 169 22.91 0.93 -25.55
N GLY A 170 22.98 2.25 -25.56
CA GLY A 170 23.56 3.04 -26.66
C GLY A 170 22.86 4.32 -27.02
N ASP A 171 21.60 4.55 -26.63
CA ASP A 171 20.94 5.84 -26.83
C ASP A 171 21.46 6.89 -25.82
N LYS A 172 22.55 7.56 -26.21
CA LYS A 172 22.98 8.78 -25.53
C LYS A 172 21.95 9.86 -25.87
N ALA A 173 21.33 10.43 -24.82
CA ALA A 173 20.56 11.66 -24.96
C ALA A 173 21.40 12.73 -25.67
N ALA A 174 20.88 13.24 -26.77
CA ALA A 174 21.40 14.42 -27.46
C ALA A 174 21.01 15.68 -26.70
#